data_6d80da3b3b48384925d6aace975012bf
#
_entry.id   6d80da3b3b48384925d6aace975012bf
#
_cell.length_a   1.000
_cell.length_b   1.000
_cell.length_c   1.000
_cell.angle_alpha   90.00
_cell.angle_beta   90.00
_cell.angle_gamma   90.00
#
_symmetry.space_group_name_H-M   'P 1'
#
loop_
_entity.id
_entity.type
_entity.pdbx_description
1 polymer ?
#
loop_
_entity_poly.entity_id
_entity_poly.type
_entity_poly.pdbx_seq_one_letter_code
_entity_poly.pdbx_strand_id
1 'polypeptide(L)'
;MDKFFIRGGNRLVGTIRVSGAKNSALPCMAAAILTEDEVTLENIPQVWDIATERRLLTSMGAEVELGHGSADNRTAISCRSLSDPVAKYEIVKTMRASSLVLGPLLARAGMARVAMPGGCAIGGRPIDLHIKGLEKMGATILQEHGYLEARAEKLRGAHLVFDKITVTGTEDLLMAAVLAEGETVMENCAREPEVTDLAALLCAMGARIEGAGSAVIKVHGVASLHGAHYRINPDRIEAGTFLIAGAITAGDLVVADCNPEHLAAVITVLQNAGALIDIIAPDAVRVRASGQLTAGDISTEEYPGFPTDMQAQYMALATQAEGVSLIKENIFENRFMHVQELVRMGANIKVDGRTAAVRGPSKLSAAAVMCSDLRASASLVLAALVADGESILDRVYHMDRGYERFEEKLQGVGAQIQRMGNVFASNEVEGTAG
;
A
#
# COMPACT_ATOMS: atom_id res chain seq x y z
N MET A 1 -4.54 -3.22 -24.19
CA MET A 1 -3.96 -3.33 -22.84
C MET A 1 -2.75 -2.43 -22.77
N ASP A 2 -2.58 -1.70 -21.70
CA ASP A 2 -1.48 -0.77 -21.55
C ASP A 2 -0.16 -1.50 -21.34
N LYS A 3 0.87 -0.98 -22.01
CA LYS A 3 2.24 -1.50 -21.97
C LYS A 3 3.22 -0.39 -21.69
N PHE A 4 4.33 -0.72 -21.04
CA PHE A 4 5.51 0.13 -21.03
C PHE A 4 6.54 -0.37 -22.03
N PHE A 5 7.13 0.57 -22.75
CA PHE A 5 8.35 0.41 -23.54
C PHE A 5 9.46 1.12 -22.77
N ILE A 6 10.49 0.37 -22.37
CA ILE A 6 11.56 0.88 -21.53
C ILE A 6 12.89 0.54 -22.17
N ARG A 7 13.66 1.59 -22.51
CA ARG A 7 15.06 1.44 -22.95
C ARG A 7 15.97 1.66 -21.77
N GLY A 8 16.72 0.64 -21.40
CA GLY A 8 17.66 0.68 -20.29
C GLY A 8 18.95 1.41 -20.59
N GLY A 9 19.80 1.53 -19.57
CA GLY A 9 21.15 2.09 -19.66
C GLY A 9 21.29 3.56 -19.30
N ASN A 10 20.21 4.28 -19.03
CA ASN A 10 20.27 5.67 -18.61
C ASN A 10 20.45 5.80 -17.10
N ARG A 11 21.36 6.69 -16.69
CA ARG A 11 21.46 7.12 -15.29
C ARG A 11 20.32 8.05 -14.97
N LEU A 12 19.64 7.82 -13.85
CA LEU A 12 18.57 8.70 -13.38
C LEU A 12 19.16 9.83 -12.54
N VAL A 13 18.84 11.08 -12.90
CA VAL A 13 19.38 12.26 -12.22
C VAL A 13 18.26 13.31 -12.07
N GLY A 14 18.09 13.82 -10.86
CA GLY A 14 17.09 14.86 -10.59
C GLY A 14 16.32 14.65 -9.29
N THR A 15 15.13 15.22 -9.22
CA THR A 15 14.26 15.14 -8.04
C THR A 15 12.93 14.51 -8.41
N ILE A 16 12.51 13.51 -7.62
CA ILE A 16 11.19 12.90 -7.68
C ILE A 16 10.43 13.25 -6.41
N ARG A 17 9.17 13.68 -6.55
CA ARG A 17 8.24 13.92 -5.45
C ARG A 17 7.36 12.71 -5.23
N VAL A 18 7.27 12.29 -3.97
CA VAL A 18 6.48 11.13 -3.55
C VAL A 18 5.02 11.54 -3.37
N SER A 19 4.10 10.69 -3.80
CA SER A 19 2.66 10.86 -3.58
C SER A 19 2.25 10.38 -2.19
N GLY A 20 1.01 10.68 -1.80
CA GLY A 20 0.44 10.16 -0.57
C GLY A 20 0.36 8.62 -0.56
N ALA A 21 0.44 8.05 0.64
CA ALA A 21 0.40 6.60 0.82
C ALA A 21 -1.00 6.05 0.55
N LYS A 22 -1.13 5.24 -0.50
CA LYS A 22 -2.39 4.53 -0.76
C LYS A 22 -2.87 3.71 0.44
N ASN A 23 -1.95 3.02 1.10
CA ASN A 23 -2.27 2.15 2.21
C ASN A 23 -2.67 2.90 3.49
N SER A 24 -2.33 4.21 3.61
CA SER A 24 -2.89 5.11 4.62
C SER A 24 -4.23 5.70 4.16
N ALA A 25 -4.33 6.08 2.90
CA ALA A 25 -5.51 6.74 2.37
C ALA A 25 -6.76 5.86 2.45
N LEU A 26 -6.66 4.57 2.15
CA LEU A 26 -7.80 3.64 2.15
C LEU A 26 -8.46 3.52 3.54
N PRO A 27 -7.75 3.20 4.64
CA PRO A 27 -8.36 3.16 5.96
C PRO A 27 -8.85 4.54 6.42
N CYS A 28 -8.15 5.63 6.07
CA CYS A 28 -8.61 6.99 6.40
C CYS A 28 -9.89 7.39 5.66
N MET A 29 -10.07 6.96 4.41
CA MET A 29 -11.34 7.13 3.69
C MET A 29 -12.46 6.30 4.34
N ALA A 30 -12.20 5.05 4.74
CA ALA A 30 -13.15 4.21 5.44
C ALA A 30 -13.55 4.80 6.81
N ALA A 31 -12.62 5.46 7.52
CA ALA A 31 -12.89 6.12 8.80
C ALA A 31 -13.93 7.23 8.70
N ALA A 32 -14.13 7.86 7.53
CA ALA A 32 -15.20 8.85 7.32
C ALA A 32 -16.61 8.28 7.54
N ILE A 33 -16.78 6.95 7.46
CA ILE A 33 -18.05 6.28 7.79
C ILE A 33 -18.45 6.53 9.26
N LEU A 34 -17.49 6.79 10.15
CA LEU A 34 -17.73 6.90 11.60
C LEU A 34 -18.39 8.20 12.03
N THR A 35 -18.57 9.18 11.13
CA THR A 35 -19.18 10.48 11.43
C THR A 35 -20.20 10.90 10.36
N GLU A 36 -21.11 11.81 10.73
CA GLU A 36 -22.01 12.50 9.78
C GLU A 36 -21.38 13.76 9.20
N ASP A 37 -20.39 14.30 9.88
CA ASP A 37 -19.67 15.49 9.45
C ASP A 37 -18.71 15.18 8.31
N GLU A 38 -18.35 16.21 7.56
CA GLU A 38 -17.40 16.09 6.46
C GLU A 38 -15.98 15.83 6.96
N VAL A 39 -15.34 14.81 6.40
CA VAL A 39 -13.90 14.52 6.56
C VAL A 39 -13.18 14.92 5.30
N THR A 40 -12.22 15.83 5.43
CA THR A 40 -11.38 16.28 4.32
C THR A 40 -10.00 15.69 4.45
N LEU A 41 -9.56 14.97 3.41
CA LEU A 41 -8.25 14.34 3.32
C LEU A 41 -7.41 15.02 2.23
N GLU A 42 -6.18 15.41 2.57
CA GLU A 42 -5.19 15.92 1.61
C GLU A 42 -4.14 14.88 1.26
N ASN A 43 -3.41 15.11 0.18
CA ASN A 43 -2.36 14.23 -0.30
C ASN A 43 -2.88 12.83 -0.66
N ILE A 44 -4.11 12.73 -1.17
CA ILE A 44 -4.69 11.46 -1.64
C ILE A 44 -4.09 11.13 -3.01
N PRO A 45 -3.45 9.96 -3.19
CA PRO A 45 -2.85 9.59 -4.47
C PRO A 45 -3.92 9.28 -5.51
N GLN A 46 -3.66 9.66 -6.77
CA GLN A 46 -4.57 9.38 -7.89
C GLN A 46 -4.29 7.98 -8.47
N VAL A 47 -4.79 6.95 -7.78
CA VAL A 47 -4.59 5.54 -8.16
C VAL A 47 -5.92 4.79 -8.19
N TRP A 48 -5.95 3.65 -8.89
CA TRP A 48 -7.20 2.89 -9.08
C TRP A 48 -7.83 2.37 -7.79
N ASP A 49 -7.04 2.00 -6.79
CA ASP A 49 -7.57 1.54 -5.51
C ASP A 49 -8.34 2.68 -4.79
N ILE A 50 -7.89 3.94 -4.91
CA ILE A 50 -8.62 5.10 -4.38
C ILE A 50 -9.94 5.34 -5.12
N ALA A 51 -9.92 5.22 -6.46
CA ALA A 51 -11.15 5.32 -7.25
C ALA A 51 -12.15 4.19 -6.89
N THR A 52 -11.64 2.99 -6.57
CA THR A 52 -12.46 1.87 -6.14
C THR A 52 -13.06 2.11 -4.75
N GLU A 53 -12.27 2.63 -3.80
CA GLU A 53 -12.77 2.99 -2.46
C GLU A 53 -13.85 4.06 -2.53
N ARG A 54 -13.65 5.10 -3.35
CA ARG A 54 -14.69 6.10 -3.63
C ARG A 54 -15.99 5.44 -4.09
N ARG A 55 -15.93 4.53 -5.08
CA ARG A 55 -17.12 3.80 -5.57
C ARG A 55 -17.77 2.98 -4.48
N LEU A 56 -16.97 2.36 -3.61
CA LEU A 56 -17.47 1.59 -2.47
C LEU A 56 -18.24 2.48 -1.51
N LEU A 57 -17.64 3.58 -1.04
CA LEU A 57 -18.27 4.53 -0.13
C LEU A 57 -19.54 5.16 -0.73
N THR A 58 -19.46 5.57 -2.00
CA THR A 58 -20.64 6.12 -2.71
C THR A 58 -21.76 5.09 -2.83
N SER A 59 -21.45 3.81 -3.04
CA SER A 59 -22.46 2.75 -3.09
C SER A 59 -23.18 2.51 -1.77
N MET A 60 -22.62 2.98 -0.64
CA MET A 60 -23.19 2.91 0.70
C MET A 60 -23.96 4.19 1.09
N GLY A 61 -23.95 5.21 0.24
CA GLY A 61 -24.65 6.48 0.46
C GLY A 61 -23.74 7.65 0.84
N ALA A 62 -22.41 7.48 0.82
CA ALA A 62 -21.50 8.60 1.05
C ALA A 62 -21.41 9.50 -0.19
N GLU A 63 -21.28 10.80 0.05
CA GLU A 63 -20.88 11.79 -0.96
C GLU A 63 -19.35 11.92 -0.91
N VAL A 64 -18.69 11.70 -2.05
CA VAL A 64 -17.21 11.75 -2.14
C VAL A 64 -16.83 12.68 -3.27
N GLU A 65 -16.29 13.84 -2.92
CA GLU A 65 -15.77 14.85 -3.85
C GLU A 65 -14.24 14.74 -3.94
N LEU A 66 -13.73 14.50 -5.15
CA LEU A 66 -12.31 14.53 -5.43
C LEU A 66 -11.93 15.93 -5.89
N GLY A 67 -10.87 16.51 -5.31
CA GLY A 67 -10.26 17.72 -5.82
C GLY A 67 -9.76 17.51 -7.26
N HIS A 68 -10.02 18.49 -8.13
CA HIS A 68 -9.62 18.44 -9.54
C HIS A 68 -8.32 19.22 -9.76
N GLY A 69 -7.26 18.52 -10.19
CA GLY A 69 -6.00 19.12 -10.63
C GLY A 69 -4.78 18.63 -9.87
N SER A 70 -3.61 18.71 -10.51
CA SER A 70 -2.32 18.24 -10.00
C SER A 70 -1.79 18.99 -8.76
N ALA A 71 -2.43 20.07 -8.37
CA ALA A 71 -2.03 20.88 -7.20
C ALA A 71 -2.89 20.58 -5.95
N ASP A 72 -4.03 19.89 -6.11
CA ASP A 72 -4.99 19.69 -5.02
C ASP A 72 -5.47 18.22 -4.97
N ASN A 73 -4.60 17.35 -4.46
CA ASN A 73 -4.93 15.95 -4.18
C ASN A 73 -5.80 15.85 -2.89
N ARG A 74 -6.90 16.60 -2.87
CA ARG A 74 -7.84 16.68 -1.77
C ARG A 74 -9.08 15.83 -2.07
N THR A 75 -9.62 15.20 -1.04
CA THR A 75 -10.88 14.46 -1.11
C THR A 75 -11.74 14.85 0.08
N ALA A 76 -12.97 15.30 -0.17
CA ALA A 76 -13.97 15.54 0.87
C ALA A 76 -14.97 14.38 0.87
N ILE A 77 -15.26 13.82 2.06
CA ILE A 77 -16.14 12.68 2.25
C ILE A 77 -17.19 13.03 3.29
N SER A 78 -18.47 12.94 2.91
CA SER A 78 -19.60 13.17 3.79
C SER A 78 -20.49 11.92 3.84
N CYS A 79 -20.62 11.33 5.03
CA CYS A 79 -21.42 10.12 5.26
C CYS A 79 -22.67 10.43 6.12
N ARG A 80 -23.47 11.45 5.74
CA ARG A 80 -24.67 11.87 6.51
C ARG A 80 -25.69 10.75 6.67
N SER A 81 -25.86 9.93 5.65
CA SER A 81 -26.72 8.74 5.72
C SER A 81 -26.01 7.53 5.12
N LEU A 82 -26.10 6.40 5.79
CA LEU A 82 -25.68 5.09 5.28
C LEU A 82 -26.93 4.38 4.77
N SER A 83 -27.25 4.56 3.49
CA SER A 83 -28.48 4.02 2.89
C SER A 83 -28.39 2.51 2.62
N ASP A 84 -27.18 1.98 2.37
CA ASP A 84 -26.96 0.56 2.06
C ASP A 84 -25.61 0.11 2.66
N PRO A 85 -25.57 -0.40 3.91
CA PRO A 85 -24.33 -0.83 4.57
C PRO A 85 -23.80 -2.17 4.01
N VAL A 86 -23.75 -2.28 2.68
CA VAL A 86 -23.36 -3.48 1.93
C VAL A 86 -22.17 -3.21 1.02
N ALA A 87 -21.04 -3.87 1.30
CA ALA A 87 -19.90 -3.91 0.40
C ALA A 87 -20.10 -5.04 -0.64
N LYS A 88 -20.52 -4.64 -1.84
CA LYS A 88 -20.94 -5.58 -2.91
C LYS A 88 -19.74 -6.33 -3.52
N TYR A 89 -19.96 -7.60 -3.86
CA TYR A 89 -18.92 -8.47 -4.43
C TYR A 89 -18.21 -7.87 -5.64
N GLU A 90 -18.96 -7.21 -6.54
CA GLU A 90 -18.39 -6.61 -7.77
C GLU A 90 -17.31 -5.56 -7.50
N ILE A 91 -17.36 -4.88 -6.34
CA ILE A 91 -16.35 -3.93 -5.91
C ILE A 91 -15.27 -4.63 -5.09
N VAL A 92 -15.67 -5.43 -4.09
CA VAL A 92 -14.74 -6.10 -3.16
C VAL A 92 -13.76 -7.03 -3.88
N LYS A 93 -14.20 -7.74 -4.94
CA LYS A 93 -13.33 -8.63 -5.74
C LYS A 93 -12.15 -7.90 -6.38
N THR A 94 -12.25 -6.59 -6.59
CA THR A 94 -11.21 -5.79 -7.27
C THR A 94 -10.21 -5.18 -6.29
N MET A 95 -10.61 -5.00 -5.01
CA MET A 95 -9.75 -4.38 -3.98
C MET A 95 -10.00 -5.01 -2.61
N ARG A 96 -8.98 -5.70 -2.09
CA ARG A 96 -9.09 -6.37 -0.78
C ARG A 96 -9.31 -5.43 0.41
N ALA A 97 -8.78 -4.19 0.33
CA ALA A 97 -8.96 -3.18 1.36
C ALA A 97 -10.46 -2.84 1.61
N SER A 98 -11.35 -3.25 0.70
CA SER A 98 -12.81 -3.11 0.90
C SER A 98 -13.33 -3.81 2.16
N SER A 99 -12.55 -4.71 2.78
CA SER A 99 -12.90 -5.30 4.09
C SER A 99 -12.77 -4.29 5.25
N LEU A 100 -12.04 -3.19 5.08
CA LEU A 100 -11.84 -2.14 6.10
C LEU A 100 -13.13 -1.36 6.44
N VAL A 101 -14.20 -1.54 5.68
CA VAL A 101 -15.50 -0.94 6.02
C VAL A 101 -16.29 -1.75 7.05
N LEU A 102 -15.85 -2.98 7.38
CA LEU A 102 -16.59 -3.88 8.27
C LEU A 102 -16.71 -3.30 9.68
N GLY A 103 -15.61 -2.91 10.30
CA GLY A 103 -15.57 -2.30 11.63
C GLY A 103 -16.35 -0.99 11.72
N PRO A 104 -16.07 0.00 10.88
CA PRO A 104 -16.76 1.28 10.94
C PRO A 104 -18.27 1.19 10.62
N LEU A 105 -18.70 0.34 9.68
CA LEU A 105 -20.13 0.12 9.43
C LEU A 105 -20.81 -0.49 10.66
N LEU A 106 -20.20 -1.51 11.25
CA LEU A 106 -20.76 -2.16 12.43
C LEU A 106 -20.80 -1.21 13.63
N ALA A 107 -19.77 -0.41 13.84
CA ALA A 107 -19.69 0.54 14.94
C ALA A 107 -20.74 1.66 14.84
N ARG A 108 -21.01 2.15 13.63
CA ARG A 108 -21.95 3.26 13.41
C ARG A 108 -23.37 2.80 13.12
N ALA A 109 -23.56 1.82 12.22
CA ALA A 109 -24.87 1.39 11.76
C ALA A 109 -25.43 0.17 12.53
N GLY A 110 -24.62 -0.48 13.38
CA GLY A 110 -25.00 -1.71 14.09
C GLY A 110 -25.11 -2.93 13.17
N MET A 111 -24.86 -2.77 11.88
CA MET A 111 -24.85 -3.84 10.88
C MET A 111 -23.86 -3.56 9.74
N ALA A 112 -23.31 -4.62 9.22
CA ALA A 112 -22.49 -4.59 8.03
C ALA A 112 -22.67 -5.88 7.23
N ARG A 113 -22.72 -5.77 5.90
CA ARG A 113 -22.70 -6.93 5.00
C ARG A 113 -21.57 -6.76 3.99
N VAL A 114 -20.51 -7.54 4.14
CA VAL A 114 -19.30 -7.39 3.33
C VAL A 114 -19.05 -8.67 2.54
N ALA A 115 -18.94 -8.57 1.22
CA ALA A 115 -18.57 -9.72 0.40
C ALA A 115 -17.19 -10.23 0.81
N MET A 116 -17.03 -11.53 0.88
CA MET A 116 -15.73 -12.11 1.20
C MET A 116 -14.73 -11.78 0.08
N PRO A 117 -13.57 -11.22 0.42
CA PRO A 117 -12.54 -10.96 -0.58
C PRO A 117 -12.05 -12.29 -1.17
N GLY A 118 -11.99 -12.37 -2.49
CA GLY A 118 -11.42 -13.53 -3.19
C GLY A 118 -9.96 -13.77 -2.82
N GLY A 119 -9.39 -14.89 -3.24
CA GLY A 119 -7.98 -15.22 -3.06
C GLY A 119 -7.08 -14.13 -3.66
N CYS A 120 -5.89 -13.94 -3.07
CA CYS A 120 -4.87 -13.05 -3.61
C CYS A 120 -3.75 -13.88 -4.24
N ALA A 121 -3.21 -13.42 -5.38
CA ALA A 121 -2.13 -14.10 -6.08
C ALA A 121 -0.89 -14.31 -5.21
N ILE A 122 -0.60 -13.39 -4.28
CA ILE A 122 0.59 -13.43 -3.40
C ILE A 122 0.41 -14.28 -2.13
N GLY A 123 -0.78 -14.81 -1.84
CA GLY A 123 -1.04 -15.68 -0.69
C GLY A 123 -2.36 -15.45 0.01
N GLY A 124 -2.64 -16.29 1.01
CA GLY A 124 -3.83 -16.21 1.86
C GLY A 124 -3.79 -14.95 2.74
N ARG A 125 -4.90 -14.23 2.78
CA ARG A 125 -5.11 -13.09 3.68
C ARG A 125 -6.47 -13.23 4.35
N PRO A 126 -6.61 -14.17 5.28
CA PRO A 126 -7.87 -14.39 5.96
C PRO A 126 -8.24 -13.17 6.79
N ILE A 127 -9.55 -12.89 6.89
CA ILE A 127 -10.10 -11.83 7.75
C ILE A 127 -10.63 -12.39 9.08
N ASP A 128 -10.18 -13.58 9.43
CA ASP A 128 -10.55 -14.27 10.66
C ASP A 128 -10.18 -13.49 11.92
N LEU A 129 -9.07 -12.74 11.89
CA LEU A 129 -8.66 -11.89 13.02
C LEU A 129 -9.61 -10.69 13.20
N HIS A 130 -10.13 -10.11 12.11
CA HIS A 130 -11.18 -9.09 12.16
C HIS A 130 -12.45 -9.67 12.81
N ILE A 131 -12.90 -10.82 12.32
CA ILE A 131 -14.11 -11.50 12.82
C ILE A 131 -13.98 -11.82 14.31
N LYS A 132 -12.90 -12.50 14.73
CA LYS A 132 -12.65 -12.83 16.14
C LYS A 132 -12.64 -11.60 17.04
N GLY A 133 -12.05 -10.49 16.57
CA GLY A 133 -12.01 -9.24 17.32
C GLY A 133 -13.40 -8.64 17.50
N LEU A 134 -14.18 -8.53 16.43
CA LEU A 134 -15.54 -8.00 16.46
C LEU A 134 -16.50 -8.86 17.30
N GLU A 135 -16.37 -10.21 17.24
CA GLU A 135 -17.13 -11.13 18.09
C GLU A 135 -16.82 -10.93 19.58
N LYS A 136 -15.54 -10.73 19.94
CA LYS A 136 -15.16 -10.38 21.32
C LYS A 136 -15.73 -9.03 21.76
N MET A 137 -15.92 -8.09 20.82
CA MET A 137 -16.58 -6.82 21.08
C MET A 137 -18.11 -6.92 21.11
N GLY A 138 -18.68 -8.12 20.97
CA GLY A 138 -20.12 -8.40 21.11
C GLY A 138 -20.89 -8.45 19.78
N ALA A 139 -20.22 -8.51 18.65
CA ALA A 139 -20.88 -8.72 17.36
C ALA A 139 -21.27 -10.19 17.17
N THR A 140 -22.38 -10.40 16.45
CA THR A 140 -22.75 -11.69 15.87
C THR A 140 -22.40 -11.66 14.39
N ILE A 141 -21.58 -12.61 13.92
CA ILE A 141 -21.12 -12.66 12.54
C ILE A 141 -21.51 -14.02 11.94
N LEU A 142 -22.18 -13.96 10.79
CA LEU A 142 -22.58 -15.13 9.99
C LEU A 142 -21.91 -15.04 8.62
N GLN A 143 -21.46 -16.18 8.15
CA GLN A 143 -20.92 -16.31 6.79
C GLN A 143 -21.93 -17.07 5.92
N GLU A 144 -22.61 -16.34 5.03
CA GLU A 144 -23.63 -16.92 4.16
C GLU A 144 -23.50 -16.37 2.73
N HIS A 145 -23.70 -17.24 1.74
CA HIS A 145 -23.74 -16.86 0.31
C HIS A 145 -22.53 -16.03 -0.17
N GLY A 146 -21.34 -16.26 0.41
CA GLY A 146 -20.11 -15.54 0.07
C GLY A 146 -20.01 -14.14 0.71
N TYR A 147 -20.87 -13.83 1.67
CA TYR A 147 -20.83 -12.60 2.46
C TYR A 147 -20.60 -12.89 3.93
N LEU A 148 -20.02 -11.92 4.62
CA LEU A 148 -20.07 -11.80 6.07
C LEU A 148 -21.19 -10.84 6.42
N GLU A 149 -22.13 -11.31 7.23
CA GLU A 149 -23.18 -10.50 7.82
C GLU A 149 -22.84 -10.32 9.30
N ALA A 150 -22.50 -9.09 9.68
CA ALA A 150 -22.17 -8.71 11.04
C ALA A 150 -23.29 -7.83 11.63
N ARG A 151 -23.67 -8.10 12.88
CA ARG A 151 -24.68 -7.34 13.63
C ARG A 151 -24.23 -7.14 15.07
N ALA A 152 -24.46 -5.96 15.60
CA ALA A 152 -24.32 -5.63 17.01
C ALA A 152 -25.32 -4.54 17.36
N GLU A 153 -26.02 -4.65 18.48
CA GLU A 153 -26.82 -3.54 18.99
C GLU A 153 -25.89 -2.37 19.34
N LYS A 154 -24.79 -2.67 20.02
CA LYS A 154 -23.68 -1.78 20.29
C LYS A 154 -22.42 -2.58 20.56
N LEU A 155 -21.30 -2.15 20.01
CA LEU A 155 -20.00 -2.74 20.31
C LEU A 155 -19.56 -2.33 21.72
N ARG A 156 -18.86 -3.24 22.40
CA ARG A 156 -18.30 -3.04 23.74
C ARG A 156 -16.81 -3.18 23.72
N GLY A 157 -16.14 -2.38 24.54
CA GLY A 157 -14.71 -2.49 24.75
C GLY A 157 -14.31 -3.88 25.19
N ALA A 158 -13.17 -4.35 24.69
CA ALA A 158 -12.69 -5.70 24.93
C ALA A 158 -11.14 -5.75 24.97
N HIS A 159 -10.61 -6.82 25.56
CA HIS A 159 -9.19 -7.14 25.46
C HIS A 159 -8.97 -8.08 24.27
N LEU A 160 -8.29 -7.54 23.25
CA LEU A 160 -8.01 -8.20 21.97
C LEU A 160 -6.54 -8.52 21.87
N VAL A 161 -6.20 -9.78 21.61
CA VAL A 161 -4.82 -10.22 21.37
C VAL A 161 -4.77 -10.83 19.97
N PHE A 162 -3.94 -10.27 19.10
CA PHE A 162 -3.74 -10.82 17.77
C PHE A 162 -2.76 -12.00 17.81
N ASP A 163 -3.19 -13.17 17.31
CA ASP A 163 -2.32 -14.36 17.19
C ASP A 163 -1.16 -14.10 16.21
N LYS A 164 -1.37 -13.22 15.24
CA LYS A 164 -0.38 -12.72 14.28
C LYS A 164 -0.59 -11.24 14.06
N ILE A 165 0.49 -10.52 13.83
CA ILE A 165 0.42 -9.10 13.45
C ILE A 165 -0.36 -8.97 12.15
N THR A 166 -1.34 -8.07 12.12
CA THR A 166 -2.18 -7.79 10.97
C THR A 166 -2.44 -6.30 10.86
N VAL A 167 -2.05 -5.70 9.73
CA VAL A 167 -2.26 -4.27 9.48
C VAL A 167 -3.76 -3.98 9.38
N THR A 168 -4.44 -4.58 8.41
CA THR A 168 -5.87 -4.34 8.20
C THR A 168 -6.75 -4.78 9.38
N GLY A 169 -6.35 -5.83 10.12
CA GLY A 169 -7.04 -6.23 11.35
C GLY A 169 -6.91 -5.19 12.46
N THR A 170 -5.71 -4.61 12.63
CA THR A 170 -5.49 -3.53 13.58
C THR A 170 -6.29 -2.28 13.18
N GLU A 171 -6.27 -1.89 11.91
CA GLU A 171 -7.00 -0.73 11.39
C GLU A 171 -8.51 -0.87 11.55
N ASP A 172 -9.07 -2.01 11.16
CA ASP A 172 -10.52 -2.26 11.21
C ASP A 172 -11.04 -2.28 12.65
N LEU A 173 -10.32 -3.00 13.54
CA LEU A 173 -10.70 -3.06 14.96
C LEU A 173 -10.45 -1.73 15.70
N LEU A 174 -9.47 -0.94 15.28
CA LEU A 174 -9.26 0.42 15.78
C LEU A 174 -10.47 1.29 15.43
N MET A 175 -10.95 1.25 14.18
CA MET A 175 -12.15 1.98 13.75
C MET A 175 -13.42 1.49 14.46
N ALA A 176 -13.52 0.19 14.74
CA ALA A 176 -14.64 -0.35 15.52
C ALA A 176 -14.61 0.12 16.97
N ALA A 177 -13.44 0.19 17.59
CA ALA A 177 -13.26 0.47 19.00
C ALA A 177 -13.56 1.93 19.38
N VAL A 178 -13.35 2.90 18.47
CA VAL A 178 -13.53 4.33 18.78
C VAL A 178 -14.96 4.72 19.16
N LEU A 179 -15.97 3.97 18.70
CA LEU A 179 -17.37 4.17 19.06
C LEU A 179 -17.92 3.08 19.99
N ALA A 180 -17.10 2.12 20.43
CA ALA A 180 -17.52 1.06 21.34
C ALA A 180 -17.74 1.59 22.78
N GLU A 181 -18.60 0.94 23.56
CA GLU A 181 -18.80 1.29 24.98
C GLU A 181 -17.65 0.80 25.84
N GLY A 182 -16.94 1.70 26.52
CA GLY A 182 -15.86 1.37 27.44
C GLY A 182 -14.49 1.42 26.80
N GLU A 183 -13.55 0.65 27.34
CA GLU A 183 -12.15 0.60 26.89
C GLU A 183 -11.89 -0.67 26.09
N THR A 184 -11.18 -0.51 24.97
CA THR A 184 -10.60 -1.61 24.21
C THR A 184 -9.08 -1.58 24.32
N VAL A 185 -8.48 -2.72 24.68
CA VAL A 185 -7.03 -2.91 24.69
C VAL A 185 -6.69 -3.92 23.61
N MET A 186 -5.88 -3.53 22.64
CA MET A 186 -5.38 -4.40 21.57
C MET A 186 -3.90 -4.68 21.79
N GLU A 187 -3.50 -5.95 21.76
CA GLU A 187 -2.12 -6.42 21.90
C GLU A 187 -1.64 -7.11 20.64
N ASN A 188 -0.32 -7.07 20.41
CA ASN A 188 0.35 -7.54 19.21
C ASN A 188 -0.14 -6.83 17.93
N CYS A 189 -0.39 -5.53 18.06
CA CYS A 189 -0.83 -4.67 16.97
C CYS A 189 0.25 -4.46 15.90
N ALA A 190 -0.20 -4.19 14.69
CA ALA A 190 0.65 -3.66 13.64
C ALA A 190 1.13 -2.25 14.00
N ARG A 191 2.40 -1.95 13.66
CA ARG A 191 3.06 -0.68 14.01
C ARG A 191 3.41 0.15 12.78
N GLU A 192 2.94 -0.26 11.63
CA GLU A 192 3.15 0.41 10.35
C GLU A 192 2.73 1.89 10.42
N PRO A 193 3.45 2.79 9.74
CA PRO A 193 3.09 4.21 9.66
C PRO A 193 1.65 4.45 9.22
N GLU A 194 1.08 3.57 8.43
CA GLU A 194 -0.30 3.60 7.95
C GLU A 194 -1.32 3.48 9.11
N VAL A 195 -1.00 2.64 10.10
CA VAL A 195 -1.81 2.49 11.32
C VAL A 195 -1.74 3.74 12.20
N THR A 196 -0.55 4.34 12.32
CA THR A 196 -0.40 5.59 13.08
C THR A 196 -1.07 6.76 12.38
N ASP A 197 -1.10 6.77 11.06
CA ASP A 197 -1.79 7.76 10.24
C ASP A 197 -3.31 7.71 10.47
N LEU A 198 -3.89 6.51 10.40
CA LEU A 198 -5.30 6.29 10.74
C LEU A 198 -5.62 6.74 12.18
N ALA A 199 -4.79 6.35 13.15
CA ALA A 199 -5.00 6.73 14.55
C ALA A 199 -4.95 8.26 14.74
N ALA A 200 -4.05 8.95 14.04
CA ALA A 200 -3.94 10.41 14.08
C ALA A 200 -5.19 11.09 13.48
N LEU A 201 -5.72 10.59 12.35
CA LEU A 201 -7.00 11.06 11.80
C LEU A 201 -8.13 10.84 12.81
N LEU A 202 -8.27 9.63 13.37
CA LEU A 202 -9.32 9.32 14.35
C LEU A 202 -9.23 10.23 15.58
N CYS A 203 -8.02 10.52 16.08
CA CYS A 203 -7.82 11.49 17.15
C CYS A 203 -8.24 12.91 16.73
N ALA A 204 -7.92 13.33 15.50
CA ALA A 204 -8.39 14.60 14.95
C ALA A 204 -9.91 14.66 14.81
N MET A 205 -10.60 13.52 14.67
CA MET A 205 -12.04 13.38 14.67
C MET A 205 -12.64 13.31 16.09
N GLY A 206 -11.80 13.33 17.14
CA GLY A 206 -12.23 13.33 18.55
C GLY A 206 -12.13 11.98 19.27
N ALA A 207 -11.51 10.97 18.66
CA ALA A 207 -11.24 9.69 19.31
C ALA A 207 -10.15 9.82 20.42
N ARG A 208 -10.17 8.89 21.36
CA ARG A 208 -9.20 8.79 22.46
C ARG A 208 -8.40 7.52 22.31
N ILE A 209 -7.20 7.64 21.72
CA ILE A 209 -6.32 6.52 21.36
C ILE A 209 -4.96 6.75 22.00
N GLU A 210 -4.40 5.73 22.64
CA GLU A 210 -3.07 5.73 23.23
C GLU A 210 -2.26 4.55 22.65
N GLY A 211 -0.94 4.73 22.51
CA GLY A 211 -0.03 3.67 22.11
C GLY A 211 -0.02 3.36 20.61
N ALA A 212 -0.63 4.18 19.75
CA ALA A 212 -0.50 4.02 18.29
C ALA A 212 0.97 3.99 17.86
N GLY A 213 1.34 3.05 16.99
CA GLY A 213 2.73 2.78 16.59
C GLY A 213 3.49 1.86 17.53
N SER A 214 2.88 1.41 18.62
CA SER A 214 3.42 0.38 19.51
C SER A 214 2.68 -0.95 19.35
N ALA A 215 3.17 -2.00 19.99
CA ALA A 215 2.51 -3.31 19.99
C ALA A 215 1.20 -3.34 20.79
N VAL A 216 0.93 -2.31 21.62
CA VAL A 216 -0.27 -2.22 22.44
C VAL A 216 -0.97 -0.91 22.17
N ILE A 217 -2.21 -0.98 21.74
CA ILE A 217 -3.07 0.20 21.50
C ILE A 217 -4.25 0.14 22.46
N LYS A 218 -4.53 1.28 23.12
CA LYS A 218 -5.70 1.44 23.98
C LYS A 218 -6.63 2.47 23.38
N VAL A 219 -7.91 2.17 23.36
CA VAL A 219 -8.98 3.01 22.82
C VAL A 219 -10.06 3.18 23.88
N HIS A 220 -10.33 4.42 24.26
CA HIS A 220 -11.51 4.75 25.06
C HIS A 220 -12.62 5.19 24.12
N GLY A 221 -13.67 4.40 24.02
CA GLY A 221 -14.78 4.68 23.13
C GLY A 221 -15.46 6.00 23.47
N VAL A 222 -15.92 6.70 22.43
CA VAL A 222 -16.63 7.99 22.54
C VAL A 222 -18.05 7.86 21.99
N ALA A 223 -18.93 8.77 22.41
CA ALA A 223 -20.33 8.75 21.99
C ALA A 223 -20.50 9.09 20.49
N SER A 224 -19.64 9.97 19.97
CA SER A 224 -19.66 10.41 18.57
C SER A 224 -18.29 10.94 18.18
N LEU A 225 -18.02 10.92 16.89
CA LEU A 225 -16.89 11.59 16.25
C LEU A 225 -17.41 12.78 15.42
N HIS A 226 -16.53 13.72 15.13
CA HIS A 226 -16.81 14.88 14.28
C HIS A 226 -15.93 14.87 13.01
N GLY A 227 -16.21 15.79 12.09
CA GLY A 227 -15.40 15.99 10.90
C GLY A 227 -13.97 16.44 11.22
N ALA A 228 -13.07 16.18 10.30
CA ALA A 228 -11.67 16.57 10.44
C ALA A 228 -11.06 16.94 9.09
N HIS A 229 -9.98 17.74 9.15
CA HIS A 229 -9.08 17.99 8.03
C HIS A 229 -7.74 17.34 8.33
N TYR A 230 -7.29 16.43 7.46
CA TYR A 230 -6.11 15.63 7.70
C TYR A 230 -5.28 15.43 6.43
N ARG A 231 -3.95 15.49 6.56
CA ARG A 231 -3.03 15.23 5.45
C ARG A 231 -2.44 13.84 5.58
N ILE A 232 -2.67 13.00 4.58
CA ILE A 232 -2.14 11.63 4.49
C ILE A 232 -0.60 11.65 4.38
N ASN A 233 0.06 10.74 5.08
CA ASN A 233 1.49 10.55 5.00
C ASN A 233 1.96 10.19 3.57
N PRO A 234 3.19 10.57 3.18
CA PRO A 234 3.76 10.16 1.91
C PRO A 234 4.00 8.63 1.86
N ASP A 235 3.92 8.05 0.66
CA ASP A 235 4.08 6.61 0.45
C ASP A 235 5.54 6.17 0.60
N ARG A 236 5.87 5.52 1.72
CA ARG A 236 7.21 4.98 1.99
C ARG A 236 7.64 3.89 1.00
N ILE A 237 6.70 3.17 0.39
CA ILE A 237 7.03 2.12 -0.58
C ILE A 237 7.33 2.74 -1.94
N GLU A 238 6.61 3.78 -2.35
CA GLU A 238 6.95 4.57 -3.53
C GLU A 238 8.34 5.23 -3.35
N ALA A 239 8.57 5.87 -2.20
CA ALA A 239 9.86 6.49 -1.88
C ALA A 239 11.01 5.48 -1.94
N GLY A 240 10.87 4.32 -1.27
CA GLY A 240 11.84 3.25 -1.31
C GLY A 240 12.10 2.69 -2.72
N THR A 241 11.05 2.60 -3.55
CA THR A 241 11.17 2.17 -4.94
C THR A 241 12.03 3.14 -5.76
N PHE A 242 11.86 4.47 -5.57
CA PHE A 242 12.71 5.47 -6.25
C PHE A 242 14.13 5.52 -5.70
N LEU A 243 14.35 5.26 -4.39
CA LEU A 243 15.71 5.09 -3.86
C LEU A 243 16.42 3.90 -4.54
N ILE A 244 15.73 2.78 -4.72
CA ILE A 244 16.27 1.64 -5.46
C ILE A 244 16.51 2.00 -6.93
N ALA A 245 15.60 2.75 -7.58
CA ALA A 245 15.80 3.20 -8.96
C ALA A 245 17.08 4.03 -9.13
N GLY A 246 17.35 4.94 -8.21
CA GLY A 246 18.59 5.72 -8.19
C GLY A 246 19.82 4.84 -7.98
N ALA A 247 19.78 3.91 -7.03
CA ALA A 247 20.90 3.01 -6.74
C ALA A 247 21.23 2.07 -7.92
N ILE A 248 20.21 1.39 -8.47
CA ILE A 248 20.38 0.38 -9.53
C ILE A 248 20.87 0.98 -10.84
N THR A 249 20.46 2.23 -11.17
CA THR A 249 20.85 2.93 -12.41
C THR A 249 22.16 3.70 -12.28
N ALA A 250 22.88 3.55 -11.17
CA ALA A 250 24.07 4.35 -10.84
C ALA A 250 23.79 5.86 -10.92
N GLY A 251 22.59 6.27 -10.53
CA GLY A 251 22.05 7.61 -10.64
C GLY A 251 22.46 8.57 -9.52
N ASP A 252 21.80 9.73 -9.50
CA ASP A 252 21.85 10.74 -8.44
C ASP A 252 20.45 11.33 -8.29
N LEU A 253 19.64 10.73 -7.44
CA LEU A 253 18.24 11.11 -7.23
C LEU A 253 18.02 11.71 -5.85
N VAL A 254 17.23 12.77 -5.83
CA VAL A 254 16.57 13.29 -4.63
C VAL A 254 15.14 12.79 -4.61
N VAL A 255 14.77 12.04 -3.58
CA VAL A 255 13.40 11.61 -3.28
C VAL A 255 12.85 12.59 -2.25
N ALA A 256 11.98 13.48 -2.68
CA ALA A 256 11.39 14.56 -1.89
C ALA A 256 9.94 14.24 -1.50
N ASP A 257 9.40 15.01 -0.55
CA ASP A 257 8.08 14.81 0.01
C ASP A 257 7.94 13.39 0.60
N CYS A 258 8.96 12.88 1.30
CA CYS A 258 8.96 11.57 1.97
C CYS A 258 9.27 11.73 3.46
N ASN A 259 9.01 10.69 4.25
CA ASN A 259 9.45 10.65 5.66
C ASN A 259 10.63 9.67 5.79
N PRO A 260 11.87 10.15 6.01
CA PRO A 260 13.05 9.28 6.15
C PRO A 260 12.95 8.27 7.29
N GLU A 261 12.22 8.58 8.37
CA GLU A 261 12.05 7.67 9.51
C GLU A 261 11.25 6.42 9.10
N HIS A 262 10.27 6.57 8.19
CA HIS A 262 9.50 5.45 7.67
C HIS A 262 10.30 4.56 6.71
N LEU A 263 11.48 5.02 6.28
CA LEU A 263 12.37 4.35 5.34
C LEU A 263 13.60 3.71 6.00
N ALA A 264 13.73 3.77 7.33
CA ALA A 264 14.95 3.39 8.04
C ALA A 264 15.51 2.01 7.65
N ALA A 265 14.66 0.98 7.60
CA ALA A 265 15.08 -0.37 7.18
C ALA A 265 15.55 -0.42 5.72
N VAL A 266 14.85 0.28 4.80
CA VAL A 266 15.22 0.34 3.38
C VAL A 266 16.53 1.10 3.20
N ILE A 267 16.69 2.25 3.86
CA ILE A 267 17.93 3.05 3.85
C ILE A 267 19.11 2.20 4.33
N THR A 268 18.97 1.51 5.46
CA THR A 268 20.01 0.65 6.02
C THR A 268 20.44 -0.46 5.03
N VAL A 269 19.47 -1.12 4.42
CA VAL A 269 19.74 -2.18 3.44
C VAL A 269 20.46 -1.62 2.20
N LEU A 270 20.05 -0.46 1.69
CA LEU A 270 20.69 0.17 0.54
C LEU A 270 22.12 0.66 0.85
N GLN A 271 22.35 1.20 2.05
CA GLN A 271 23.70 1.58 2.52
C GLN A 271 24.62 0.36 2.63
N ASN A 272 24.10 -0.75 3.18
CA ASN A 272 24.85 -2.01 3.25
C ASN A 272 25.17 -2.59 1.86
N ALA A 273 24.30 -2.36 0.89
CA ALA A 273 24.53 -2.70 -0.51
C ALA A 273 25.50 -1.73 -1.23
N GLY A 274 26.01 -0.70 -0.54
CA GLY A 274 26.99 0.23 -1.06
C GLY A 274 26.42 1.50 -1.69
N ALA A 275 25.12 1.75 -1.62
CA ALA A 275 24.57 3.03 -2.04
C ALA A 275 24.88 4.15 -1.04
N LEU A 276 25.22 5.34 -1.55
CA LEU A 276 25.39 6.53 -0.72
C LEU A 276 24.01 7.18 -0.50
N ILE A 277 23.54 7.16 0.75
CA ILE A 277 22.23 7.71 1.13
C ILE A 277 22.45 8.85 2.11
N ASP A 278 21.98 10.04 1.75
CA ASP A 278 22.04 11.24 2.57
C ASP A 278 20.60 11.73 2.86
N ILE A 279 20.25 11.92 4.13
CA ILE A 279 19.03 12.64 4.52
C ILE A 279 19.38 14.14 4.41
N ILE A 280 18.87 14.81 3.37
CA ILE A 280 19.25 16.19 3.05
C ILE A 280 18.27 17.23 3.60
N ALA A 281 17.05 16.78 3.96
CA ALA A 281 16.02 17.58 4.63
C ALA A 281 15.11 16.64 5.44
N PRO A 282 14.25 17.17 6.34
CA PRO A 282 13.31 16.35 7.11
C PRO A 282 12.36 15.52 6.24
N ASP A 283 12.15 15.93 4.97
CA ASP A 283 11.26 15.33 4.00
C ASP A 283 11.96 14.94 2.69
N ALA A 284 13.29 14.81 2.69
CA ALA A 284 14.03 14.49 1.47
C ALA A 284 15.25 13.61 1.73
N VAL A 285 15.40 12.58 0.89
CA VAL A 285 16.52 11.64 0.89
C VAL A 285 17.19 11.66 -0.47
N ARG A 286 18.51 11.78 -0.52
CA ARG A 286 19.32 11.68 -1.74
C ARG A 286 20.00 10.32 -1.80
N VAL A 287 19.89 9.66 -2.94
CA VAL A 287 20.62 8.43 -3.24
C VAL A 287 21.61 8.65 -4.39
N ARG A 288 22.84 8.21 -4.19
CA ARG A 288 23.90 8.24 -5.21
C ARG A 288 24.57 6.88 -5.29
N ALA A 289 25.01 6.50 -6.47
CA ALA A 289 25.87 5.32 -6.61
C ALA A 289 27.27 5.62 -6.09
N SER A 290 27.83 4.70 -5.32
CA SER A 290 29.23 4.76 -4.84
C SER A 290 30.20 3.99 -5.75
N GLY A 291 29.70 3.31 -6.76
CA GLY A 291 30.45 2.38 -7.61
C GLY A 291 29.70 1.07 -7.78
N GLN A 292 30.35 -0.06 -7.49
CA GLN A 292 29.75 -1.38 -7.60
C GLN A 292 28.87 -1.69 -6.38
N LEU A 293 27.64 -2.17 -6.63
CA LEU A 293 26.76 -2.66 -5.57
C LEU A 293 27.26 -4.01 -5.04
N THR A 294 27.10 -4.26 -3.76
CA THR A 294 27.48 -5.49 -3.08
C THR A 294 26.22 -6.25 -2.64
N ALA A 295 26.27 -7.57 -2.79
CA ALA A 295 25.19 -8.44 -2.35
C ALA A 295 24.97 -8.35 -0.83
N GLY A 296 23.72 -8.39 -0.42
CA GLY A 296 23.32 -8.41 0.97
C GLY A 296 22.05 -9.25 1.15
N ASP A 297 21.96 -9.91 2.29
CA ASP A 297 20.80 -10.71 2.63
C ASP A 297 19.67 -9.82 3.21
N ILE A 298 18.43 -10.15 2.87
CA ILE A 298 17.24 -9.55 3.50
C ILE A 298 16.25 -10.61 3.95
N SER A 299 15.52 -10.27 4.99
CA SER A 299 14.37 -11.02 5.48
C SER A 299 13.20 -10.06 5.61
N THR A 300 12.05 -10.37 5.00
CA THR A 300 10.87 -9.52 5.15
C THR A 300 10.28 -9.73 6.54
N GLU A 301 9.93 -8.63 7.18
CA GLU A 301 9.36 -8.58 8.52
C GLU A 301 8.32 -7.46 8.60
N GLU A 302 7.45 -7.55 9.61
CA GLU A 302 6.55 -6.46 9.96
C GLU A 302 7.35 -5.22 10.37
N TYR A 303 6.74 -4.04 10.23
CA TYR A 303 7.39 -2.78 10.60
C TYR A 303 7.85 -2.78 12.08
N PRO A 304 9.08 -2.31 12.38
CA PRO A 304 10.00 -1.55 11.53
C PRO A 304 11.02 -2.40 10.73
N GLY A 305 10.78 -3.70 10.57
CA GLY A 305 11.62 -4.55 9.73
C GLY A 305 11.54 -4.22 8.23
N PHE A 306 12.27 -4.99 7.40
CA PHE A 306 12.28 -4.76 5.96
C PHE A 306 10.92 -5.14 5.35
N PRO A 307 10.21 -4.19 4.70
CA PRO A 307 8.85 -4.42 4.27
C PRO A 307 8.77 -5.40 3.10
N THR A 308 7.83 -6.36 3.19
CA THR A 308 7.53 -7.30 2.12
C THR A 308 7.17 -6.60 0.80
N ASP A 309 6.61 -5.37 0.85
CA ASP A 309 6.28 -4.55 -0.32
C ASP A 309 7.52 -3.99 -1.06
N MET A 310 8.72 -4.11 -0.48
CA MET A 310 10.01 -3.75 -1.09
C MET A 310 10.84 -4.95 -1.53
N GLN A 311 10.38 -6.17 -1.26
CA GLN A 311 11.12 -7.40 -1.52
C GLN A 311 11.45 -7.56 -3.01
N ALA A 312 10.47 -7.36 -3.90
CA ALA A 312 10.65 -7.52 -5.34
C ALA A 312 11.61 -6.46 -5.92
N GLN A 313 11.49 -5.20 -5.47
CA GLN A 313 12.35 -4.11 -5.89
C GLN A 313 13.81 -4.34 -5.45
N TYR A 314 14.01 -4.81 -4.20
CA TYR A 314 15.35 -5.20 -3.74
C TYR A 314 15.90 -6.38 -4.53
N MET A 315 15.07 -7.36 -4.91
CA MET A 315 15.49 -8.47 -5.76
C MET A 315 16.01 -7.98 -7.12
N ALA A 316 15.36 -6.98 -7.73
CA ALA A 316 15.86 -6.37 -8.96
C ALA A 316 17.25 -5.73 -8.75
N LEU A 317 17.44 -4.97 -7.64
CA LEU A 317 18.75 -4.39 -7.29
C LEU A 317 19.81 -5.49 -7.07
N ALA A 318 19.47 -6.56 -6.38
CA ALA A 318 20.38 -7.67 -6.09
C ALA A 318 20.89 -8.37 -7.37
N THR A 319 20.12 -8.30 -8.49
CA THR A 319 20.63 -8.81 -9.79
C THR A 319 21.85 -8.05 -10.29
N GLN A 320 22.07 -6.81 -9.84
CA GLN A 320 23.18 -5.94 -10.25
C GLN A 320 24.29 -5.86 -9.19
N ALA A 321 24.11 -6.49 -8.03
CA ALA A 321 25.08 -6.49 -6.93
C ALA A 321 26.09 -7.64 -7.08
N GLU A 322 27.36 -7.40 -6.72
CA GLU A 322 28.39 -8.44 -6.74
C GLU A 322 28.21 -9.42 -5.59
N GLY A 323 28.10 -10.71 -5.90
CA GLY A 323 27.99 -11.80 -4.95
C GLY A 323 26.65 -12.52 -5.01
N VAL A 324 26.22 -13.06 -3.88
CA VAL A 324 24.95 -13.78 -3.72
C VAL A 324 24.15 -13.14 -2.61
N SER A 325 22.92 -12.72 -2.90
CA SER A 325 21.96 -12.24 -1.93
C SER A 325 20.93 -13.33 -1.63
N LEU A 326 20.68 -13.59 -0.35
CA LEU A 326 19.57 -14.43 0.10
C LEU A 326 18.39 -13.54 0.48
N ILE A 327 17.27 -13.76 -0.17
CA ILE A 327 16.03 -13.01 0.05
C ILE A 327 15.00 -13.95 0.66
N LYS A 328 14.66 -13.76 1.94
CA LYS A 328 13.68 -14.57 2.65
C LYS A 328 12.36 -13.83 2.78
N GLU A 329 11.26 -14.42 2.28
CA GLU A 329 9.92 -13.87 2.38
C GLU A 329 9.15 -14.56 3.50
N ASN A 330 8.96 -13.85 4.63
CA ASN A 330 8.29 -14.41 5.80
C ASN A 330 6.80 -14.06 5.87
N ILE A 331 6.34 -13.04 5.14
CA ILE A 331 4.98 -12.51 5.26
C ILE A 331 4.02 -13.27 4.34
N PHE A 332 4.36 -13.42 3.04
CA PHE A 332 3.47 -14.03 2.06
C PHE A 332 4.06 -15.29 1.42
N GLU A 333 3.19 -16.29 1.15
CA GLU A 333 3.62 -17.59 0.64
C GLU A 333 4.05 -17.55 -0.84
N ASN A 334 3.38 -16.74 -1.67
CA ASN A 334 3.52 -16.74 -3.13
C ASN A 334 4.07 -15.41 -3.66
N ARG A 335 5.07 -14.82 -3.01
CA ARG A 335 5.52 -13.49 -3.41
C ARG A 335 6.75 -13.48 -4.32
N PHE A 336 7.07 -14.61 -4.96
CA PHE A 336 8.17 -14.74 -5.92
C PHE A 336 7.71 -14.90 -7.38
N MET A 337 6.47 -14.52 -7.72
CA MET A 337 5.94 -14.67 -9.09
C MET A 337 6.73 -13.88 -10.14
N HIS A 338 7.32 -12.74 -9.77
CA HIS A 338 8.15 -11.91 -10.64
C HIS A 338 9.49 -12.55 -11.02
N VAL A 339 9.93 -13.57 -10.28
CA VAL A 339 11.24 -14.22 -10.50
C VAL A 339 11.36 -14.78 -11.91
N GLN A 340 10.29 -15.42 -12.42
CA GLN A 340 10.34 -16.02 -13.76
C GLN A 340 10.55 -14.96 -14.86
N GLU A 341 9.99 -13.78 -14.67
CA GLU A 341 10.17 -12.68 -15.61
C GLU A 341 11.56 -12.04 -15.49
N LEU A 342 12.12 -11.91 -14.27
CA LEU A 342 13.52 -11.50 -14.10
C LEU A 342 14.50 -12.52 -14.71
N VAL A 343 14.24 -13.82 -14.55
CA VAL A 343 15.04 -14.89 -15.19
C VAL A 343 14.92 -14.81 -16.71
N ARG A 344 13.74 -14.48 -17.26
CA ARG A 344 13.56 -14.23 -18.72
C ARG A 344 14.43 -13.07 -19.20
N MET A 345 14.67 -12.06 -18.36
CA MET A 345 15.58 -10.95 -18.65
C MET A 345 17.07 -11.30 -18.44
N GLY A 346 17.39 -12.51 -18.00
CA GLY A 346 18.77 -12.98 -17.81
C GLY A 346 19.28 -12.96 -16.37
N ALA A 347 18.41 -12.71 -15.39
CA ALA A 347 18.80 -12.78 -13.98
C ALA A 347 19.11 -14.22 -13.54
N ASN A 348 20.11 -14.39 -12.69
CA ASN A 348 20.47 -15.67 -12.08
C ASN A 348 19.83 -15.80 -10.70
N ILE A 349 18.63 -16.35 -10.65
CA ILE A 349 17.84 -16.48 -9.44
C ILE A 349 17.37 -17.93 -9.26
N LYS A 350 17.55 -18.45 -8.05
CA LYS A 350 17.06 -19.78 -7.65
C LYS A 350 16.14 -19.63 -6.45
N VAL A 351 14.91 -20.11 -6.55
CA VAL A 351 13.92 -20.10 -5.45
C VAL A 351 13.82 -21.48 -4.84
N ASP A 352 13.81 -21.51 -3.50
CA ASP A 352 13.57 -22.71 -2.70
C ASP A 352 12.61 -22.33 -1.55
N GLY A 353 11.35 -22.76 -1.65
CA GLY A 353 10.30 -22.42 -0.70
C GLY A 353 10.13 -20.89 -0.56
N ARG A 354 10.41 -20.39 0.64
CA ARG A 354 10.31 -18.97 0.99
C ARG A 354 11.63 -18.20 0.87
N THR A 355 12.63 -18.76 0.20
CA THR A 355 13.95 -18.14 0.03
C THR A 355 14.33 -18.11 -1.44
N ALA A 356 14.82 -16.96 -1.90
CA ALA A 356 15.41 -16.81 -3.20
C ALA A 356 16.90 -16.46 -3.07
N ALA A 357 17.77 -17.18 -3.78
CA ALA A 357 19.19 -16.85 -3.95
C ALA A 357 19.36 -16.11 -5.27
N VAL A 358 19.83 -14.87 -5.20
CA VAL A 358 20.11 -14.01 -6.36
C VAL A 358 21.61 -13.87 -6.51
N ARG A 359 22.15 -14.31 -7.65
CA ARG A 359 23.58 -14.17 -7.96
C ARG A 359 23.77 -13.04 -8.97
N GLY A 360 24.51 -12.03 -8.59
CA GLY A 360 24.87 -10.91 -9.45
C GLY A 360 26.39 -10.65 -9.51
N PRO A 361 26.83 -9.68 -10.35
CA PRO A 361 25.99 -8.93 -11.27
C PRO A 361 25.55 -9.78 -12.48
N SER A 362 24.30 -9.69 -12.87
CA SER A 362 23.76 -10.32 -14.08
C SER A 362 23.71 -9.30 -15.22
N LYS A 363 24.15 -9.67 -16.40
CA LYS A 363 23.96 -8.86 -17.61
C LYS A 363 22.50 -9.05 -18.06
N LEU A 364 21.61 -8.15 -17.60
CA LEU A 364 20.21 -8.18 -18.02
C LEU A 364 20.07 -7.75 -19.48
N SER A 365 19.19 -8.43 -20.21
CA SER A 365 18.84 -8.12 -21.59
C SER A 365 17.34 -7.79 -21.68
N ALA A 366 17.02 -6.92 -22.64
CA ALA A 366 15.64 -6.56 -22.92
C ALA A 366 14.79 -7.79 -23.28
N ALA A 367 13.58 -7.82 -22.77
CA ALA A 367 12.61 -8.88 -23.03
C ALA A 367 11.16 -8.35 -23.00
N ALA A 368 10.25 -9.10 -23.61
CA ALA A 368 8.84 -8.94 -23.35
C ALA A 368 8.47 -9.71 -22.06
N VAL A 369 8.01 -8.98 -21.05
CA VAL A 369 7.68 -9.52 -19.72
C VAL A 369 6.28 -9.10 -19.30
N MET A 370 5.69 -9.85 -18.37
CA MET A 370 4.30 -9.67 -17.96
C MET A 370 4.22 -9.27 -16.48
N CYS A 371 3.59 -8.15 -16.21
CA CYS A 371 3.28 -7.70 -14.85
C CYS A 371 2.22 -8.61 -14.24
N SER A 372 2.47 -9.15 -13.05
CA SER A 372 1.58 -10.08 -12.34
C SER A 372 0.83 -9.43 -11.17
N ASP A 373 1.45 -8.45 -10.52
CA ASP A 373 0.91 -7.69 -9.40
C ASP A 373 1.63 -6.34 -9.27
N LEU A 374 1.14 -5.50 -8.37
CA LEU A 374 1.62 -4.14 -8.15
C LEU A 374 3.14 -4.04 -7.91
N ARG A 375 3.69 -4.84 -6.98
CA ARG A 375 5.09 -4.73 -6.55
C ARG A 375 6.03 -5.49 -7.48
N ALA A 376 5.59 -6.64 -8.01
CA ALA A 376 6.28 -7.34 -9.08
C ALA A 376 6.47 -6.42 -10.30
N SER A 377 5.43 -5.68 -10.69
CA SER A 377 5.51 -4.74 -11.81
C SER A 377 6.60 -3.69 -11.61
N ALA A 378 6.69 -3.10 -10.41
CA ALA A 378 7.73 -2.12 -10.09
C ALA A 378 9.14 -2.71 -10.22
N SER A 379 9.36 -3.95 -9.76
CA SER A 379 10.66 -4.63 -9.88
C SER A 379 11.05 -4.88 -11.33
N LEU A 380 10.08 -5.22 -12.21
CA LEU A 380 10.35 -5.40 -13.63
C LEU A 380 10.69 -4.10 -14.34
N VAL A 381 10.07 -2.96 -13.94
CA VAL A 381 10.49 -1.65 -14.43
C VAL A 381 11.92 -1.36 -14.02
N LEU A 382 12.29 -1.57 -12.75
CA LEU A 382 13.65 -1.35 -12.25
C LEU A 382 14.68 -2.19 -13.01
N ALA A 383 14.38 -3.47 -13.27
CA ALA A 383 15.24 -4.34 -14.06
C ALA A 383 15.37 -3.85 -15.52
N ALA A 384 14.25 -3.40 -16.13
CA ALA A 384 14.24 -2.88 -17.49
C ALA A 384 15.05 -1.58 -17.64
N LEU A 385 15.11 -0.72 -16.58
CA LEU A 385 15.94 0.49 -16.60
C LEU A 385 17.44 0.23 -16.76
N VAL A 386 17.91 -1.00 -16.45
CA VAL A 386 19.32 -1.38 -16.53
C VAL A 386 19.59 -2.50 -17.56
N ALA A 387 18.55 -3.03 -18.19
CA ALA A 387 18.66 -4.06 -19.22
C ALA A 387 19.22 -3.49 -20.53
N ASP A 388 20.03 -4.30 -21.23
CA ASP A 388 20.55 -3.93 -22.57
C ASP A 388 19.43 -4.09 -23.62
N GLY A 389 19.05 -2.97 -24.27
CA GLY A 389 18.01 -2.90 -25.26
C GLY A 389 16.68 -2.29 -24.77
N GLU A 390 15.57 -2.61 -25.47
CA GLU A 390 14.24 -2.08 -25.19
C GLU A 390 13.29 -3.19 -24.73
N SER A 391 12.89 -3.15 -23.45
CA SER A 391 11.96 -4.10 -22.84
C SER A 391 10.51 -3.66 -23.03
N ILE A 392 9.61 -4.64 -23.13
CA ILE A 392 8.16 -4.43 -23.24
C ILE A 392 7.50 -5.05 -22.00
N LEU A 393 6.86 -4.23 -21.18
CA LEU A 393 6.13 -4.69 -20.00
C LEU A 393 4.62 -4.68 -20.31
N ASP A 394 4.01 -5.84 -20.31
CA ASP A 394 2.57 -6.01 -20.48
C ASP A 394 1.81 -5.90 -19.14
N ARG A 395 0.53 -5.55 -19.19
CA ARG A 395 -0.39 -5.47 -18.03
C ARG A 395 0.05 -4.45 -16.98
N VAL A 396 0.57 -3.31 -17.40
CA VAL A 396 1.06 -2.26 -16.49
C VAL A 396 -0.03 -1.61 -15.63
N TYR A 397 -1.31 -1.88 -15.93
CA TYR A 397 -2.44 -1.47 -15.09
C TYR A 397 -2.35 -1.97 -13.64
N HIS A 398 -1.56 -3.01 -13.37
CA HIS A 398 -1.27 -3.44 -12.00
C HIS A 398 -0.52 -2.36 -11.22
N MET A 399 0.32 -1.56 -11.88
CA MET A 399 1.03 -0.44 -11.23
C MET A 399 0.10 0.70 -10.88
N ASP A 400 -0.90 0.98 -11.74
CA ASP A 400 -1.85 2.07 -11.56
C ASP A 400 -2.74 1.91 -10.31
N ARG A 401 -2.70 0.73 -9.69
CA ARG A 401 -3.37 0.46 -8.41
C ARG A 401 -2.70 1.13 -7.22
N GLY A 402 -1.42 1.50 -7.31
CA GLY A 402 -0.70 2.00 -6.15
C GLY A 402 0.51 2.89 -6.44
N TYR A 403 0.86 3.15 -7.69
CA TYR A 403 1.84 4.14 -8.07
C TYR A 403 1.18 5.21 -8.94
N GLU A 404 1.27 6.45 -8.50
CA GLU A 404 0.73 7.58 -9.20
C GLU A 404 1.71 8.09 -10.26
N ARG A 405 1.29 8.04 -11.55
CA ARG A 405 2.06 8.58 -12.69
C ARG A 405 3.53 8.13 -12.69
N PHE A 406 3.76 6.85 -12.43
CA PHE A 406 5.10 6.29 -12.18
C PHE A 406 6.06 6.52 -13.35
N GLU A 407 5.59 6.28 -14.58
CA GLU A 407 6.36 6.52 -15.80
C GLU A 407 6.74 7.98 -16.00
N GLU A 408 5.83 8.92 -15.69
CA GLU A 408 6.09 10.35 -15.85
C GLU A 408 7.13 10.84 -14.82
N LYS A 409 7.06 10.34 -13.58
CA LYS A 409 8.05 10.64 -12.55
C LYS A 409 9.45 10.15 -12.95
N LEU A 410 9.53 8.93 -13.52
CA LEU A 410 10.81 8.39 -14.03
C LEU A 410 11.30 9.14 -15.28
N GLN A 411 10.42 9.52 -16.21
CA GLN A 411 10.76 10.34 -17.37
C GLN A 411 11.36 11.69 -16.93
N GLY A 412 10.78 12.30 -15.91
CA GLY A 412 11.24 13.58 -15.37
C GLY A 412 12.67 13.58 -14.85
N VAL A 413 13.26 12.41 -14.60
CA VAL A 413 14.64 12.22 -14.13
C VAL A 413 15.51 11.47 -15.13
N GLY A 414 15.06 11.33 -16.40
CA GLY A 414 15.88 10.84 -17.50
C GLY A 414 15.65 9.39 -17.90
N ALA A 415 14.66 8.69 -17.37
CA ALA A 415 14.29 7.36 -17.86
C ALA A 415 13.72 7.45 -19.29
N GLN A 416 14.12 6.51 -20.15
CA GLN A 416 13.48 6.28 -21.44
C GLN A 416 12.36 5.25 -21.28
N ILE A 417 11.21 5.71 -20.86
CA ILE A 417 10.00 4.90 -20.64
C ILE A 417 8.81 5.55 -21.35
N GLN A 418 8.01 4.77 -22.03
CA GLN A 418 6.79 5.25 -22.71
C GLN A 418 5.64 4.29 -22.42
N ARG A 419 4.47 4.86 -22.09
CA ARG A 419 3.23 4.10 -22.02
C ARG A 419 2.55 4.10 -23.39
N MET A 420 2.20 2.91 -23.88
CA MET A 420 1.35 2.73 -25.05
C MET A 420 0.08 1.96 -24.66
N GLY A 421 -1.05 2.46 -25.07
CA GLY A 421 -2.38 1.99 -24.71
C GLY A 421 -3.31 3.19 -24.46
N ASN A 422 -4.55 2.95 -24.04
CA ASN A 422 -5.41 4.02 -23.61
C ASN A 422 -4.88 4.56 -22.28
N VAL A 423 -4.19 5.68 -22.35
CA VAL A 423 -3.90 6.52 -21.17
C VAL A 423 -5.21 6.65 -20.39
N PHE A 424 -5.14 6.67 -19.07
CA PHE A 424 -6.23 7.16 -18.23
C PHE A 424 -6.95 8.29 -18.96
N ALA A 425 -8.10 8.00 -19.54
CA ALA A 425 -9.07 9.02 -19.78
C ALA A 425 -9.40 9.56 -18.39
N SER A 426 -8.68 10.62 -18.02
CA SER A 426 -9.19 11.56 -17.06
C SER A 426 -10.54 11.94 -17.61
N ASN A 427 -11.58 11.57 -16.91
CA ASN A 427 -12.99 11.83 -17.17
C ASN A 427 -13.80 10.67 -17.77
N GLU A 428 -14.94 10.54 -17.12
CA GLU A 428 -16.14 9.93 -17.64
C GLU A 428 -16.27 8.40 -17.44
N VAL A 429 -16.59 8.06 -16.21
CA VAL A 429 -17.71 7.18 -16.05
C VAL A 429 -18.96 8.07 -15.98
N GLU A 430 -19.31 8.70 -17.09
CA GLU A 430 -20.69 9.10 -17.33
C GLU A 430 -21.53 7.82 -17.42
N GLY A 431 -22.65 7.86 -16.69
CA GLY A 431 -23.64 6.82 -16.69
C GLY A 431 -24.13 6.55 -18.12
N THR A 432 -24.09 5.30 -18.49
CA THR A 432 -25.08 4.74 -19.40
C THR A 432 -26.01 3.91 -18.53
N ALA A 433 -27.11 4.55 -18.11
CA ALA A 433 -28.34 3.87 -17.86
C ALA A 433 -28.77 3.18 -19.18
N GLY A 434 -29.10 1.92 -19.09
CA GLY A 434 -29.63 1.09 -20.15
C GLY A 434 -29.87 -0.31 -19.58
#